data_7b26de45f9ee03aba92bf395018425fe
#
_entry.id   7b26de45f9ee03aba92bf395018425fe
#
_cell.length_a   1.000
_cell.length_b   1.000
_cell.length_c   1.000
_cell.angle_alpha   90.00
_cell.angle_beta   90.00
_cell.angle_gamma   90.00
#
_symmetry.space_group_name_H-M   'P 1'
#
loop_
_entity.id
_entity.type
_entity.pdbx_description
1 polymer ?
#
loop_
_entity_poly.entity_id
_entity_poly.type
_entity_poly.pdbx_seq_one_letter_code
_entity_poly.pdbx_strand_id
1 'polypeptide(L)'
;MGIAILLVHHVRKKEDDDPFNMPSGSNGLAGCADTLFVLKKSKRCSEDATLFCTGRDIEYREIDVRFEKETCTWSFISDSAENPETLLPRPMQKLVEMMKEKSAFSGSNAEFMEEFKSYSGIEIHTNVMKKMMKKHRSELEENGVTFEDCKRNNDRCIDICYDPPADNR
;
A
#
# COMPACT_ATOMS: atom_id res chain seq x y z
N MET A 1 -29.87 -3.45 25.89
CA MET A 1 -29.60 -2.27 25.07
C MET A 1 -28.10 -2.19 24.83
N GLY A 2 -27.64 -2.16 23.58
CA GLY A 2 -26.25 -1.89 23.23
C GLY A 2 -26.04 -0.40 23.05
N ILE A 3 -24.92 0.14 23.57
CA ILE A 3 -24.53 1.54 23.38
C ILE A 3 -23.25 1.52 22.58
N ALA A 4 -23.21 2.25 21.46
CA ALA A 4 -21.99 2.49 20.70
C ALA A 4 -21.35 3.80 21.17
N ILE A 5 -20.05 3.80 21.42
CA ILE A 5 -19.28 4.98 21.82
C ILE A 5 -18.23 5.25 20.75
N LEU A 6 -18.29 6.44 20.13
CA LEU A 6 -17.27 6.92 19.20
C LEU A 6 -16.38 7.93 19.93
N LEU A 7 -15.08 7.59 20.08
CA LEU A 7 -14.09 8.49 20.67
C LEU A 7 -13.21 9.09 19.55
N VAL A 8 -13.24 10.42 19.41
CA VAL A 8 -12.40 11.13 18.43
C VAL A 8 -11.15 11.66 19.13
N HIS A 9 -9.97 11.34 18.56
CA HIS A 9 -8.69 11.72 19.13
C HIS A 9 -7.71 12.19 18.05
N HIS A 10 -6.71 13.00 18.45
CA HIS A 10 -5.66 13.45 17.54
C HIS A 10 -4.54 12.40 17.39
N VAL A 11 -3.96 12.33 16.20
CA VAL A 11 -2.74 11.55 15.96
C VAL A 11 -1.47 12.35 16.30
N ARG A 12 -0.40 11.67 16.69
CA ARG A 12 0.90 12.28 16.95
C ARG A 12 1.48 12.88 15.66
N LYS A 13 2.30 13.93 15.82
CA LYS A 13 3.02 14.53 14.68
C LYS A 13 4.15 13.64 14.14
N LYS A 14 4.65 12.70 14.95
CA LYS A 14 5.68 11.76 14.54
C LYS A 14 5.05 10.71 13.65
N GLU A 15 5.54 10.58 12.45
CA GLU A 15 5.13 9.53 11.53
C GLU A 15 5.58 8.16 12.05
N ASP A 16 4.73 7.16 11.86
CA ASP A 16 4.97 5.76 12.14
C ASP A 16 4.58 4.96 10.89
N ASP A 17 5.27 3.85 10.65
CA ASP A 17 4.97 2.95 9.53
C ASP A 17 3.59 2.30 9.71
N ASP A 18 3.20 2.06 10.97
CA ASP A 18 1.88 1.58 11.34
C ASP A 18 0.99 2.77 11.78
N PRO A 19 -0.08 3.10 11.02
CA PRO A 19 -0.97 4.20 11.37
C PRO A 19 -1.64 4.04 12.74
N PHE A 20 -1.84 2.81 13.21
CA PHE A 20 -2.48 2.56 14.51
C PHE A 20 -1.58 2.83 15.72
N ASN A 21 -0.29 3.02 15.51
CA ASN A 21 0.63 3.53 16.53
C ASN A 21 0.59 5.05 16.68
N MET A 22 -0.11 5.76 15.80
CA MET A 22 -0.12 7.24 15.77
C MET A 22 -1.12 7.93 16.72
N PRO A 23 -2.20 7.32 17.24
CA PRO A 23 -3.06 7.99 18.22
C PRO A 23 -2.25 8.51 19.40
N SER A 24 -2.44 9.79 19.75
CA SER A 24 -1.71 10.41 20.87
C SER A 24 -2.34 9.94 22.19
N GLY A 25 -1.51 9.51 23.14
CA GLY A 25 -1.97 9.01 24.42
C GLY A 25 -1.33 7.67 24.79
N SER A 26 -1.83 7.01 25.80
CA SER A 26 -1.37 5.68 26.19
C SER A 26 -1.87 4.63 25.20
N ASN A 27 -1.09 3.60 24.95
CA ASN A 27 -1.48 2.40 24.17
C ASN A 27 -2.78 1.75 24.72
N GLY A 28 -3.22 2.15 25.92
CA GLY A 28 -4.46 1.70 26.54
C GLY A 28 -5.73 2.10 25.77
N LEU A 29 -5.75 3.25 25.09
CA LEU A 29 -6.92 3.65 24.29
C LEU A 29 -7.13 2.71 23.10
N ALA A 30 -6.07 2.42 22.37
CA ALA A 30 -6.11 1.49 21.23
C ALA A 30 -6.46 0.06 21.69
N GLY A 31 -5.93 -0.37 22.86
CA GLY A 31 -6.18 -1.71 23.41
C GLY A 31 -7.60 -1.92 23.96
N CYS A 32 -8.35 -0.85 24.27
CA CYS A 32 -9.72 -0.94 24.77
C CYS A 32 -10.80 -0.79 23.69
N ALA A 33 -10.44 -0.30 22.52
CA ALA A 33 -11.38 -0.11 21.42
C ALA A 33 -11.67 -1.42 20.69
N ASP A 34 -12.93 -1.63 20.33
CA ASP A 34 -13.34 -2.76 19.49
C ASP A 34 -12.93 -2.53 18.04
N THR A 35 -12.93 -1.27 17.61
CA THR A 35 -12.57 -0.86 16.24
C THR A 35 -11.78 0.45 16.29
N LEU A 36 -10.74 0.54 15.46
CA LEU A 36 -9.91 1.71 15.28
C LEU A 36 -10.03 2.23 13.85
N PHE A 37 -10.18 3.54 13.73
CA PHE A 37 -10.14 4.26 12.47
C PHE A 37 -9.05 5.33 12.54
N VAL A 38 -8.16 5.39 11.55
CA VAL A 38 -7.13 6.43 11.44
C VAL A 38 -7.24 7.10 10.08
N LEU A 39 -7.63 8.38 10.07
CA LEU A 39 -7.69 9.16 8.84
C LEU A 39 -6.36 9.90 8.64
N LYS A 40 -5.64 9.58 7.58
CA LYS A 40 -4.33 10.15 7.26
C LYS A 40 -4.34 10.81 5.88
N LYS A 41 -3.91 12.07 5.82
CA LYS A 41 -3.65 12.77 4.55
C LYS A 41 -2.19 12.63 4.15
N SER A 42 -1.90 12.42 2.87
CA SER A 42 -0.54 12.38 2.33
C SER A 42 0.17 13.74 2.45
N LYS A 43 -0.58 14.83 2.25
CA LYS A 43 -0.12 16.23 2.41
C LYS A 43 -1.22 17.06 3.04
N ARG A 44 -0.84 18.13 3.77
CA ARG A 44 -1.82 19.04 4.42
C ARG A 44 -2.83 19.66 3.46
N CYS A 45 -2.38 19.97 2.24
CA CYS A 45 -3.23 20.58 1.21
C CYS A 45 -3.95 19.56 0.31
N SER A 46 -3.72 18.25 0.50
CA SER A 46 -4.41 17.22 -0.27
C SER A 46 -5.89 17.17 0.10
N GLU A 47 -6.74 17.02 -0.89
CA GLU A 47 -8.15 16.67 -0.72
C GLU A 47 -8.30 15.17 -0.48
N ASP A 48 -7.33 14.38 -0.96
CA ASP A 48 -7.32 12.94 -0.79
C ASP A 48 -6.73 12.53 0.58
N ALA A 49 -7.34 11.51 1.18
CA ALA A 49 -6.90 10.90 2.43
C ALA A 49 -7.16 9.40 2.38
N THR A 50 -6.44 8.64 3.22
CA THR A 50 -6.71 7.22 3.44
C THR A 50 -7.25 7.02 4.84
N LEU A 51 -8.36 6.32 4.96
CA LEU A 51 -8.97 5.86 6.20
C LEU A 51 -8.54 4.42 6.45
N PHE A 52 -7.63 4.24 7.41
CA PHE A 52 -7.20 2.93 7.88
C PHE A 52 -8.18 2.41 8.91
N CYS A 53 -8.62 1.16 8.75
CA CYS A 53 -9.60 0.52 9.62
C CYS A 53 -9.05 -0.82 10.11
N THR A 54 -9.22 -1.13 11.41
CA THR A 54 -8.95 -2.44 11.99
C THR A 54 -9.80 -2.64 13.24
N GLY A 55 -10.08 -3.88 13.61
CA GLY A 55 -10.87 -4.17 14.81
C GLY A 55 -10.94 -5.65 15.11
N ARG A 56 -11.67 -6.00 16.18
CA ARG A 56 -11.87 -7.38 16.60
C ARG A 56 -12.72 -8.18 15.61
N ASP A 57 -13.73 -7.52 15.05
CA ASP A 57 -14.74 -8.14 14.17
C ASP A 57 -14.65 -7.60 12.73
N ILE A 58 -13.64 -6.77 12.43
CA ILE A 58 -13.40 -6.25 11.09
C ILE A 58 -11.95 -6.52 10.68
N GLU A 59 -11.77 -6.93 9.43
CA GLU A 59 -10.46 -7.09 8.83
C GLU A 59 -9.79 -5.74 8.61
N TYR A 60 -8.46 -5.74 8.49
CA TYR A 60 -7.71 -4.57 8.11
C TYR A 60 -8.15 -4.07 6.73
N ARG A 61 -8.42 -2.77 6.61
CA ARG A 61 -8.81 -2.10 5.37
C ARG A 61 -8.14 -0.73 5.25
N GLU A 62 -7.84 -0.38 4.02
CA GLU A 62 -7.46 0.97 3.62
C GLU A 62 -8.53 1.48 2.65
N ILE A 63 -9.22 2.54 3.05
CA ILE A 63 -10.28 3.15 2.27
C ILE A 63 -9.80 4.52 1.83
N ASP A 64 -9.62 4.70 0.51
CA ASP A 64 -9.27 6.00 -0.03
C ASP A 64 -10.52 6.87 -0.14
N VAL A 65 -10.41 8.09 0.34
CA VAL A 65 -11.50 9.05 0.40
C VAL A 65 -11.05 10.43 -0.08
N ARG A 66 -11.96 11.18 -0.65
CA ARG A 66 -11.75 12.57 -1.10
C ARG A 66 -12.64 13.52 -0.34
N PHE A 67 -12.07 14.64 0.13
CA PHE A 67 -12.81 15.69 0.81
C PHE A 67 -13.47 16.63 -0.19
N GLU A 68 -14.79 16.66 -0.17
CA GLU A 68 -15.61 17.58 -0.97
C GLU A 68 -15.81 18.88 -0.21
N LYS A 69 -15.19 19.95 -0.67
CA LYS A 69 -15.20 21.26 0.01
C LYS A 69 -16.58 21.90 0.04
N GLU A 70 -17.37 21.69 -1.01
CA GLU A 70 -18.70 22.31 -1.13
C GLU A 70 -19.69 21.75 -0.12
N THR A 71 -19.62 20.47 0.16
CA THR A 71 -20.52 19.75 1.08
C THR A 71 -19.88 19.48 2.45
N CYS A 72 -18.58 19.74 2.59
CA CYS A 72 -17.77 19.37 3.77
C CYS A 72 -17.88 17.89 4.15
N THR A 73 -17.98 17.00 3.16
CA THR A 73 -18.09 15.55 3.34
C THR A 73 -16.91 14.81 2.71
N TRP A 74 -16.74 13.56 3.10
CA TRP A 74 -15.78 12.65 2.47
C TRP A 74 -16.53 11.74 1.50
N SER A 75 -16.09 11.73 0.24
CA SER A 75 -16.56 10.80 -0.78
C SER A 75 -15.64 9.59 -0.85
N PHE A 76 -16.22 8.42 -1.09
CA PHE A 76 -15.50 7.16 -1.28
C PHE A 76 -14.80 7.15 -2.64
N ILE A 77 -13.55 6.65 -2.68
CA ILE A 77 -12.78 6.44 -3.92
C ILE A 77 -12.58 4.94 -4.15
N SER A 78 -11.94 4.26 -3.20
CA SER A 78 -11.59 2.84 -3.32
C SER A 78 -11.49 2.17 -1.95
N ASP A 79 -11.60 0.85 -1.93
CA ASP A 79 -11.41 0.01 -0.73
C ASP A 79 -10.41 -1.10 -1.07
N SER A 80 -9.41 -1.30 -0.23
CA SER A 80 -8.41 -2.36 -0.38
C SER A 80 -9.00 -3.77 -0.34
N ALA A 81 -10.18 -3.95 0.30
CA ALA A 81 -10.88 -5.23 0.28
C ALA A 81 -11.44 -5.59 -1.11
N GLU A 82 -11.80 -4.56 -1.90
CA GLU A 82 -12.28 -4.75 -3.28
C GLU A 82 -11.11 -4.77 -4.29
N ASN A 83 -10.00 -4.11 -3.93
CA ASN A 83 -8.79 -4.01 -4.75
C ASN A 83 -7.54 -4.21 -3.89
N PRO A 84 -7.08 -5.45 -3.68
CA PRO A 84 -5.87 -5.74 -2.90
C PRO A 84 -4.61 -5.02 -3.40
N GLU A 85 -4.59 -4.61 -4.67
CA GLU A 85 -3.51 -3.80 -5.25
C GLU A 85 -3.32 -2.45 -4.57
N THR A 86 -4.37 -1.88 -3.97
CA THR A 86 -4.30 -0.57 -3.27
C THR A 86 -3.51 -0.63 -1.96
N LEU A 87 -3.28 -1.82 -1.40
CA LEU A 87 -2.40 -2.02 -0.23
C LEU A 87 -0.93 -1.82 -0.56
N LEU A 88 -0.57 -1.93 -1.83
CA LEU A 88 0.79 -1.73 -2.29
C LEU A 88 1.16 -0.24 -2.39
N PRO A 89 2.37 0.18 -2.00
CA PRO A 89 2.87 1.51 -2.30
C PRO A 89 2.83 1.79 -3.81
N ARG A 90 2.60 3.05 -4.18
CA ARG A 90 2.47 3.45 -5.60
C ARG A 90 3.52 2.88 -6.56
N PRO A 91 4.84 2.81 -6.20
CA PRO A 91 5.81 2.14 -7.08
C PRO A 91 5.53 0.64 -7.27
N MET A 92 5.01 -0.04 -6.24
CA MET A 92 4.67 -1.46 -6.33
C MET A 92 3.40 -1.69 -7.14
N GLN A 93 2.39 -0.82 -7.01
CA GLN A 93 1.21 -0.83 -7.88
C GLN A 93 1.62 -0.70 -9.35
N LYS A 94 2.50 0.26 -9.66
CA LYS A 94 3.02 0.45 -11.02
C LYS A 94 3.87 -0.72 -11.52
N LEU A 95 4.54 -1.43 -10.61
CA LEU A 95 5.23 -2.67 -10.95
C LEU A 95 4.24 -3.78 -11.34
N VAL A 96 3.17 -3.95 -10.57
CA VAL A 96 2.10 -4.91 -10.89
C VAL A 96 1.46 -4.58 -12.25
N GLU A 97 1.09 -3.31 -12.48
CA GLU A 97 0.54 -2.87 -13.78
C GLU A 97 1.49 -3.19 -14.95
N MET A 98 2.78 -2.84 -14.81
CA MET A 98 3.80 -3.11 -15.83
C MET A 98 3.94 -4.61 -16.11
N MET A 99 3.95 -5.42 -15.07
CA MET A 99 4.11 -6.86 -15.21
C MET A 99 2.87 -7.56 -15.75
N LYS A 100 1.65 -7.05 -15.50
CA LYS A 100 0.41 -7.51 -16.15
C LYS A 100 0.48 -7.37 -17.67
N GLU A 101 1.06 -6.28 -18.15
CA GLU A 101 1.21 -6.07 -19.61
C GLU A 101 2.35 -6.91 -20.20
N LYS A 102 3.44 -7.08 -19.46
CA LYS A 102 4.68 -7.68 -19.95
C LYS A 102 4.80 -9.17 -19.77
N SER A 103 4.12 -9.73 -18.80
CA SER A 103 4.15 -11.13 -18.36
C SER A 103 5.47 -11.56 -17.72
N ALA A 104 6.62 -11.16 -18.22
CA ALA A 104 7.92 -11.50 -17.65
C ALA A 104 8.99 -10.44 -17.95
N PHE A 105 9.94 -10.30 -17.03
CA PHE A 105 11.16 -9.53 -17.22
C PHE A 105 12.37 -10.34 -16.74
N SER A 106 13.46 -10.32 -17.51
CA SER A 106 14.72 -10.94 -17.13
C SER A 106 15.86 -10.07 -17.65
N GLY A 107 16.65 -9.50 -16.73
CA GLY A 107 17.72 -8.58 -17.12
C GLY A 107 18.52 -8.07 -15.92
N SER A 108 19.45 -7.16 -16.20
CA SER A 108 20.20 -6.48 -15.15
C SER A 108 19.30 -5.55 -14.34
N ASN A 109 19.73 -5.22 -13.12
CA ASN A 109 19.01 -4.27 -12.29
C ASN A 109 18.93 -2.87 -12.94
N ALA A 110 19.92 -2.49 -13.75
CA ALA A 110 19.93 -1.20 -14.44
C ALA A 110 18.85 -1.16 -15.52
N GLU A 111 18.79 -2.18 -16.36
CA GLU A 111 17.75 -2.32 -17.40
C GLU A 111 16.35 -2.33 -16.79
N PHE A 112 16.16 -3.06 -15.70
CA PHE A 112 14.87 -3.06 -14.97
C PHE A 112 14.47 -1.66 -14.50
N MET A 113 15.39 -0.90 -13.93
CA MET A 113 15.09 0.45 -13.43
C MET A 113 14.81 1.45 -14.54
N GLU A 114 15.52 1.35 -15.66
CA GLU A 114 15.26 2.18 -16.85
C GLU A 114 13.86 1.90 -17.41
N GLU A 115 13.52 0.64 -17.53
CA GLU A 115 12.23 0.24 -18.05
C GLU A 115 11.10 0.62 -17.11
N PHE A 116 11.26 0.37 -15.80
CA PHE A 116 10.30 0.80 -14.79
C PHE A 116 10.09 2.32 -14.80
N LYS A 117 11.17 3.10 -14.92
CA LYS A 117 11.10 4.58 -15.02
C LYS A 117 10.35 5.00 -16.29
N SER A 118 10.63 4.36 -17.41
CA SER A 118 9.96 4.63 -18.70
C SER A 118 8.46 4.37 -18.63
N TYR A 119 8.06 3.27 -17.99
CA TYR A 119 6.65 2.88 -17.85
C TYR A 119 5.89 3.73 -16.83
N SER A 120 6.45 3.86 -15.63
CA SER A 120 5.75 4.47 -14.48
C SER A 120 5.92 5.98 -14.36
N GLY A 121 6.95 6.56 -14.99
CA GLY A 121 7.39 7.94 -14.77
C GLY A 121 8.00 8.18 -13.38
N ILE A 122 8.20 7.13 -12.58
CA ILE A 122 8.72 7.22 -11.20
C ILE A 122 10.23 7.04 -11.21
N GLU A 123 10.96 8.01 -10.67
CA GLU A 123 12.40 7.89 -10.45
C GLU A 123 12.69 7.42 -9.03
N ILE A 124 13.26 6.23 -8.91
CA ILE A 124 13.56 5.59 -7.63
C ILE A 124 14.92 4.87 -7.71
N HIS A 125 15.71 4.93 -6.63
CA HIS A 125 16.97 4.21 -6.58
C HIS A 125 16.78 2.69 -6.51
N THR A 126 17.63 1.93 -7.21
CA THR A 126 17.59 0.45 -7.27
C THR A 126 17.51 -0.20 -5.88
N ASN A 127 18.31 0.28 -4.92
CA ASN A 127 18.31 -0.29 -3.56
C ASN A 127 16.99 -0.06 -2.84
N VAL A 128 16.35 1.11 -3.04
CA VAL A 128 15.05 1.44 -2.46
C VAL A 128 13.98 0.58 -3.08
N MET A 129 13.96 0.47 -4.41
CA MET A 129 13.04 -0.40 -5.15
C MET A 129 13.12 -1.85 -4.67
N LYS A 130 14.32 -2.42 -4.60
CA LYS A 130 14.53 -3.79 -4.11
C LYS A 130 14.11 -3.99 -2.66
N LYS A 131 14.38 -3.01 -1.80
CA LYS A 131 13.94 -3.06 -0.40
C LYS A 131 12.41 -3.06 -0.31
N MET A 132 11.73 -2.26 -1.14
CA MET A 132 10.27 -2.23 -1.20
C MET A 132 9.71 -3.54 -1.75
N MET A 133 10.25 -4.07 -2.83
CA MET A 133 9.83 -5.37 -3.38
C MET A 133 9.97 -6.49 -2.34
N LYS A 134 11.09 -6.53 -1.59
CA LYS A 134 11.29 -7.53 -0.52
C LYS A 134 10.34 -7.33 0.65
N LYS A 135 10.06 -6.08 1.03
CA LYS A 135 9.12 -5.75 2.11
C LYS A 135 7.68 -6.18 1.76
N HIS A 136 7.29 -6.00 0.51
CA HIS A 136 5.93 -6.27 0.01
C HIS A 136 5.86 -7.54 -0.85
N ARG A 137 6.71 -8.54 -0.54
CA ARG A 137 6.77 -9.78 -1.34
C ARG A 137 5.44 -10.52 -1.34
N SER A 138 4.81 -10.70 -0.18
CA SER A 138 3.54 -11.43 -0.05
C SER A 138 2.43 -10.77 -0.86
N GLU A 139 2.31 -9.44 -0.72
CA GLU A 139 1.30 -8.66 -1.44
C GLU A 139 1.55 -8.66 -2.96
N LEU A 140 2.81 -8.67 -3.41
CA LEU A 140 3.16 -8.80 -4.81
C LEU A 140 2.79 -10.20 -5.34
N GLU A 141 3.07 -11.26 -4.58
CA GLU A 141 2.71 -12.64 -4.91
C GLU A 141 1.18 -12.82 -4.98
N GLU A 142 0.42 -12.23 -4.06
CA GLU A 142 -1.04 -12.19 -4.09
C GLU A 142 -1.58 -11.49 -5.35
N ASN A 143 -0.86 -10.48 -5.83
CA ASN A 143 -1.16 -9.78 -7.08
C ASN A 143 -0.53 -10.44 -8.33
N GLY A 144 -0.03 -11.67 -8.21
CA GLY A 144 0.52 -12.46 -9.30
C GLY A 144 1.95 -12.10 -9.70
N VAL A 145 2.66 -11.24 -8.98
CA VAL A 145 4.04 -10.86 -9.30
C VAL A 145 5.01 -11.60 -8.40
N THR A 146 5.84 -12.44 -9.00
CA THR A 146 6.96 -13.13 -8.35
C THR A 146 8.30 -12.59 -8.85
N PHE A 147 9.31 -12.59 -8.00
CA PHE A 147 10.64 -12.12 -8.41
C PHE A 147 11.77 -12.84 -7.69
N GLU A 148 12.90 -12.98 -8.37
CA GLU A 148 14.14 -13.56 -7.85
C GLU A 148 15.35 -12.71 -8.22
N ASP A 149 16.24 -12.52 -7.22
CA ASP A 149 17.56 -11.94 -7.46
C ASP A 149 18.50 -13.02 -8.03
N CYS A 150 19.07 -12.79 -9.19
CA CYS A 150 20.03 -13.70 -9.83
C CYS A 150 21.38 -13.02 -10.11
N LYS A 151 22.38 -13.82 -10.47
CA LYS A 151 23.68 -13.36 -10.97
C LYS A 151 23.96 -14.05 -12.28
N ARG A 152 24.24 -13.27 -13.33
CA ARG A 152 24.68 -13.77 -14.64
C ARG A 152 25.98 -13.06 -15.02
N ASN A 153 27.01 -13.82 -15.39
CA ASN A 153 28.32 -13.27 -15.77
C ASN A 153 28.91 -12.25 -14.78
N ASN A 154 28.74 -12.47 -13.48
CA ASN A 154 29.14 -11.58 -12.39
C ASN A 154 28.28 -10.31 -12.21
N ASP A 155 27.30 -10.07 -13.07
CA ASP A 155 26.34 -8.98 -12.95
C ASP A 155 25.12 -9.36 -12.11
N ARG A 156 24.62 -8.40 -11.32
CA ARG A 156 23.39 -8.57 -10.53
C ARG A 156 22.18 -8.38 -11.43
N CYS A 157 21.41 -9.46 -11.57
CA CYS A 157 20.20 -9.50 -12.38
C CYS A 157 18.97 -9.67 -11.50
N ILE A 158 17.81 -9.47 -12.11
CA ILE A 158 16.52 -9.78 -11.52
C ILE A 158 15.63 -10.45 -12.56
N ASP A 159 14.97 -11.50 -12.15
CA ASP A 159 13.92 -12.19 -12.91
C ASP A 159 12.58 -11.89 -12.23
N ILE A 160 11.61 -11.41 -12.99
CA ILE A 160 10.26 -11.08 -12.51
C ILE A 160 9.26 -11.75 -13.43
N CYS A 161 8.28 -12.45 -12.85
CA CYS A 161 7.22 -13.11 -13.60
C CYS A 161 5.86 -12.65 -13.10
N TYR A 162 4.89 -12.61 -14.00
CA TYR A 162 3.50 -12.38 -13.69
C TYR A 162 2.67 -13.61 -14.04
N ASP A 163 2.08 -14.21 -13.02
CA ASP A 163 1.07 -15.26 -13.14
C ASP A 163 -0.24 -14.74 -12.55
N PRO A 164 -1.31 -14.59 -13.34
CA PRO A 164 -2.56 -14.06 -12.82
C PRO A 164 -3.04 -14.89 -11.64
N PRO A 165 -3.45 -14.23 -10.52
CA PRO A 165 -3.99 -14.94 -9.36
C PRO A 165 -5.17 -15.80 -9.80
N ALA A 166 -5.27 -17.02 -9.27
CA ALA A 166 -6.37 -17.92 -9.55
C ALA A 166 -7.68 -17.25 -9.11
N ASP A 167 -8.62 -17.12 -10.06
CA ASP A 167 -9.96 -16.57 -9.81
C ASP A 167 -10.63 -17.38 -8.69
N ASN A 168 -10.62 -16.86 -7.47
CA ASN A 168 -11.41 -17.40 -6.37
C ASN A 168 -12.89 -17.04 -6.62
N ARG A 169 -13.54 -17.87 -7.44
CA ARG A 169 -15.00 -17.87 -7.55
C ARG A 169 -15.63 -18.59 -6.36
#